data_d0e5855d21dacd401bdfaa0a8f6180d8
#
_entry.id   d0e5855d21dacd401bdfaa0a8f6180d8
#
_cell.length_a   1.000
_cell.length_b   1.000
_cell.length_c   1.000
_cell.angle_alpha   90.00
_cell.angle_beta   90.00
_cell.angle_gamma   90.00
#
_symmetry.space_group_name_H-M   'P 1'
#
loop_
_entity.id
_entity.type
_entity.pdbx_description
1 polymer ?
#
loop_
_entity_poly.entity_id
_entity_poly.type
_entity_poly.pdbx_seq_one_letter_code
_entity_poly.pdbx_strand_id
1 'polypeptide(L)'
;IEKQKETVSAWEERKKGVMQKLFSQEVRFKADDGSEFPEWEEKNVEDVCSVSTGKGNTQDKVDTGAYRFYVRSPIIEHSDSYLFDEEAVITVGDGVGTGKVFHYVKGKYNLHQRCYRMYDFRDVTGKYFYYFFSTNFYRRVKSMSAKTSVDSVRMEMITKMKILVPCLAEQRKIADCLSSLDEVIEKQKATLAAWEELKKGLLQQMFV
;
A
#
# COMPACT_ATOMS: atom_id res chain seq x y z
N ILE A 1 -3.65 -24.73 12.02
CA ILE A 1 -3.35 -23.30 12.27
C ILE A 1 -1.89 -23.03 11.91
N GLU A 2 -0.90 -23.74 12.47
CA GLU A 2 0.53 -23.46 12.20
C GLU A 2 0.86 -23.58 10.71
N LYS A 3 0.49 -24.69 10.07
CA LYS A 3 0.64 -24.86 8.61
C LYS A 3 -0.03 -23.76 7.79
N GLN A 4 -1.16 -23.20 8.26
CA GLN A 4 -1.83 -22.11 7.57
C GLN A 4 -1.06 -20.78 7.73
N LYS A 5 -0.43 -20.54 8.88
CA LYS A 5 0.46 -19.38 9.07
C LYS A 5 1.69 -19.45 8.15
N GLU A 6 2.29 -20.62 8.04
CA GLU A 6 3.40 -20.87 7.09
C GLU A 6 2.96 -20.59 5.64
N THR A 7 1.74 -21.02 5.27
CA THR A 7 1.17 -20.75 3.95
C THR A 7 1.01 -19.26 3.69
N VAL A 8 0.45 -18.49 4.64
CA VAL A 8 0.34 -17.02 4.52
C VAL A 8 1.71 -16.38 4.34
N SER A 9 2.67 -16.72 5.20
CA SER A 9 4.04 -16.20 5.13
C SER A 9 4.72 -16.52 3.79
N ALA A 10 4.55 -17.73 3.27
CA ALA A 10 5.11 -18.13 1.98
C ALA A 10 4.54 -17.31 0.81
N TRP A 11 3.24 -17.00 0.82
CA TRP A 11 2.63 -16.15 -0.19
C TRP A 11 3.08 -14.69 -0.09
N GLU A 12 3.24 -14.14 1.13
CA GLU A 12 3.77 -12.80 1.33
C GLU A 12 5.21 -12.67 0.81
N GLU A 13 6.08 -13.63 1.12
CA GLU A 13 7.45 -13.66 0.60
C GLU A 13 7.48 -13.86 -0.93
N ARG A 14 6.61 -14.69 -1.48
CA ARG A 14 6.48 -14.85 -2.94
C ARG A 14 6.09 -13.55 -3.61
N LYS A 15 5.07 -12.83 -3.09
CA LYS A 15 4.68 -11.51 -3.61
C LYS A 15 5.84 -10.54 -3.58
N LYS A 16 6.56 -10.47 -2.46
CA LYS A 16 7.75 -9.62 -2.31
C LYS A 16 8.82 -9.92 -3.36
N GLY A 17 9.11 -11.19 -3.60
CA GLY A 17 10.06 -11.61 -4.64
C GLY A 17 9.60 -11.23 -6.05
N VAL A 18 8.30 -11.41 -6.37
CA VAL A 18 7.72 -10.97 -7.65
C VAL A 18 7.84 -9.46 -7.82
N MET A 19 7.49 -8.67 -6.79
CA MET A 19 7.63 -7.21 -6.82
C MET A 19 9.07 -6.78 -7.08
N GLN A 20 10.05 -7.40 -6.42
CA GLN A 20 11.47 -7.10 -6.63
C GLN A 20 11.89 -7.35 -8.08
N LYS A 21 11.54 -8.50 -8.65
CA LYS A 21 11.88 -8.86 -10.04
C LYS A 21 11.20 -7.96 -11.07
N LEU A 22 9.94 -7.61 -10.87
CA LEU A 22 9.22 -6.70 -11.75
C LEU A 22 9.80 -5.29 -11.72
N PHE A 23 10.01 -4.71 -10.52
CA PHE A 23 10.50 -3.33 -10.41
C PHE A 23 12.00 -3.17 -10.65
N SER A 24 12.78 -4.25 -10.61
CA SER A 24 14.17 -4.27 -11.10
C SER A 24 14.28 -4.52 -12.62
N GLN A 25 13.15 -4.79 -13.28
CA GLN A 25 13.08 -5.18 -14.68
C GLN A 25 13.83 -6.49 -15.02
N GLU A 26 14.16 -7.32 -14.01
CA GLU A 26 14.68 -8.68 -14.22
C GLU A 26 13.66 -9.54 -14.98
N VAL A 27 12.37 -9.30 -14.74
CA VAL A 27 11.25 -9.88 -15.46
C VAL A 27 10.33 -8.77 -15.91
N ARG A 28 9.97 -8.76 -17.20
CA ARG A 28 9.00 -7.84 -17.80
C ARG A 28 7.86 -8.61 -18.44
N PHE A 29 6.68 -8.01 -18.45
CA PHE A 29 5.57 -8.51 -19.24
C PHE A 29 5.79 -8.20 -20.73
N LYS A 30 5.17 -9.00 -21.58
CA LYS A 30 5.05 -8.76 -23.02
C LYS A 30 3.63 -8.29 -23.36
N ALA A 31 3.52 -7.59 -24.48
CA ALA A 31 2.23 -7.26 -25.08
C ALA A 31 1.48 -8.54 -25.48
N ASP A 32 0.18 -8.42 -25.78
CA ASP A 32 -0.66 -9.59 -26.07
C ASP A 32 -0.30 -10.28 -27.40
N ASP A 33 0.36 -9.54 -28.30
CA ASP A 33 0.92 -10.06 -29.54
C ASP A 33 2.31 -10.69 -29.38
N GLY A 34 2.85 -10.73 -28.14
CA GLY A 34 4.17 -11.26 -27.80
C GLY A 34 5.33 -10.27 -27.97
N SER A 35 5.09 -9.06 -28.44
CA SER A 35 6.12 -8.02 -28.57
C SER A 35 6.56 -7.47 -27.20
N GLU A 36 7.77 -6.91 -27.16
CA GLU A 36 8.27 -6.21 -25.97
C GLU A 36 7.58 -4.85 -25.84
N PHE A 37 7.31 -4.45 -24.59
CA PHE A 37 6.87 -3.08 -24.29
C PHE A 37 8.03 -2.09 -24.43
N PRO A 38 7.73 -0.78 -24.67
CA PRO A 38 8.74 0.27 -24.67
C PRO A 38 9.55 0.33 -23.38
N GLU A 39 10.73 0.94 -23.43
CA GLU A 39 11.53 1.20 -22.22
C GLU A 39 10.79 2.09 -21.24
N TRP A 40 11.06 1.87 -19.95
CA TRP A 40 10.45 2.63 -18.87
C TRP A 40 11.08 4.03 -18.76
N GLU A 41 10.25 5.05 -18.59
CA GLU A 41 10.69 6.41 -18.35
C GLU A 41 10.95 6.66 -16.86
N GLU A 42 12.06 7.34 -16.53
CA GLU A 42 12.30 7.80 -15.16
C GLU A 42 11.68 9.19 -14.98
N LYS A 43 10.77 9.33 -14.00
CA LYS A 43 10.12 10.59 -13.62
C LYS A 43 10.29 10.83 -12.11
N ASN A 44 10.01 12.04 -11.62
CA ASN A 44 9.78 12.25 -10.19
C ASN A 44 8.31 11.98 -9.84
N VAL A 45 8.04 11.68 -8.59
CA VAL A 45 6.66 11.48 -8.12
C VAL A 45 5.80 12.73 -8.37
N GLU A 46 6.35 13.93 -8.20
CA GLU A 46 5.64 15.20 -8.47
C GLU A 46 5.23 15.38 -9.93
N ASP A 47 5.92 14.74 -10.87
CA ASP A 47 5.58 14.80 -12.29
C ASP A 47 4.34 13.94 -12.61
N VAL A 48 4.09 12.90 -11.83
CA VAL A 48 3.06 11.89 -12.10
C VAL A 48 1.86 11.92 -11.14
N CYS A 49 1.93 12.68 -10.05
CA CYS A 49 0.80 12.86 -9.14
C CYS A 49 0.95 14.13 -8.29
N SER A 50 -0.14 14.54 -7.69
CA SER A 50 -0.16 15.59 -6.67
C SER A 50 0.07 15.00 -5.28
N VAL A 51 0.73 15.74 -4.38
CA VAL A 51 1.02 15.30 -3.01
C VAL A 51 0.50 16.33 -2.02
N SER A 52 -0.22 15.87 -1.00
CA SER A 52 -0.75 16.72 0.07
C SER A 52 -0.90 15.93 1.37
N THR A 53 -1.20 16.62 2.48
CA THR A 53 -1.54 15.98 3.75
C THR A 53 -3.05 15.95 3.97
N GLY A 54 -3.48 15.18 4.96
CA GLY A 54 -4.83 15.25 5.49
C GLY A 54 -5.08 16.52 6.31
N LYS A 55 -6.31 16.63 6.85
CA LYS A 55 -6.74 17.73 7.73
C LYS A 55 -7.41 17.21 8.99
N GLY A 56 -7.70 15.90 9.08
CA GLY A 56 -8.34 15.28 10.23
C GLY A 56 -7.44 15.20 11.46
N ASN A 57 -8.04 15.15 12.62
CA ASN A 57 -7.38 14.97 13.92
C ASN A 57 -7.82 13.66 14.58
N THR A 58 -7.09 13.20 15.58
CA THR A 58 -7.40 11.95 16.29
C THR A 58 -8.80 11.96 16.92
N GLN A 59 -9.30 13.11 17.32
CA GLN A 59 -10.65 13.29 17.88
C GLN A 59 -11.78 13.11 16.87
N ASP A 60 -11.48 13.09 15.57
CA ASP A 60 -12.48 12.87 14.51
C ASP A 60 -12.83 11.38 14.34
N LYS A 61 -12.18 10.52 15.13
CA LYS A 61 -12.48 9.09 15.18
C LYS A 61 -13.85 8.84 15.81
N VAL A 62 -14.66 8.04 15.11
CA VAL A 62 -15.94 7.52 15.57
C VAL A 62 -16.01 6.04 15.24
N ASP A 63 -16.09 5.17 16.24
CA ASP A 63 -15.96 3.71 16.03
C ASP A 63 -17.02 3.12 15.08
N THR A 64 -18.21 3.74 15.02
CA THR A 64 -19.31 3.36 14.12
C THR A 64 -19.44 4.25 12.90
N GLY A 65 -18.45 5.12 12.63
CA GLY A 65 -18.48 6.08 11.53
C GLY A 65 -18.58 5.42 10.17
N ALA A 66 -19.27 6.07 9.24
CA ALA A 66 -19.55 5.54 7.91
C ALA A 66 -18.34 5.55 6.96
N TYR A 67 -17.33 6.35 7.23
CA TYR A 67 -16.18 6.55 6.34
C TYR A 67 -14.89 6.04 6.96
N ARG A 68 -14.03 5.44 6.14
CA ARG A 68 -12.67 5.05 6.56
C ARG A 68 -11.87 6.29 6.93
N PHE A 69 -11.19 6.24 8.06
CA PHE A 69 -10.30 7.28 8.53
C PHE A 69 -8.88 6.73 8.64
N TYR A 70 -8.00 7.18 7.75
CA TYR A 70 -6.60 6.79 7.73
C TYR A 70 -5.79 7.65 8.68
N VAL A 71 -5.16 6.99 9.65
CA VAL A 71 -4.41 7.61 10.74
C VAL A 71 -2.95 7.15 10.72
N ARG A 72 -2.16 7.54 11.72
CA ARG A 72 -0.72 7.24 11.82
C ARG A 72 -0.40 5.78 12.19
N SER A 73 -1.28 4.86 11.93
CA SER A 73 -1.11 3.44 12.23
C SER A 73 -1.54 2.59 11.04
N PRO A 74 -1.17 1.30 11.01
CA PRO A 74 -1.70 0.38 9.99
C PRO A 74 -3.21 0.10 10.15
N ILE A 75 -3.78 0.40 11.32
CA ILE A 75 -5.20 0.22 11.60
C ILE A 75 -5.97 1.35 10.94
N ILE A 76 -6.99 1.00 10.19
CA ILE A 76 -7.93 1.95 9.59
C ILE A 76 -9.04 2.20 10.60
N GLU A 77 -9.18 3.44 11.02
CA GLU A 77 -10.26 3.91 11.90
C GLU A 77 -11.48 4.34 11.08
N HIS A 78 -12.51 4.83 11.75
CA HIS A 78 -13.72 5.34 11.12
C HIS A 78 -14.03 6.77 11.56
N SER A 79 -14.82 7.50 10.76
CA SER A 79 -15.33 8.84 11.06
C SER A 79 -16.72 9.04 10.45
N ASP A 80 -17.49 10.00 10.98
CA ASP A 80 -18.82 10.34 10.48
C ASP A 80 -18.78 11.21 9.22
N SER A 81 -17.63 11.80 8.91
CA SER A 81 -17.44 12.66 7.75
C SER A 81 -16.25 12.21 6.91
N TYR A 82 -16.26 12.59 5.64
CA TYR A 82 -15.12 12.42 4.74
C TYR A 82 -14.57 13.78 4.32
N LEU A 83 -13.28 13.83 4.05
CA LEU A 83 -12.58 15.02 3.53
C LEU A 83 -12.27 14.92 2.05
N PHE A 84 -12.16 13.70 1.52
CA PHE A 84 -11.73 13.44 0.15
C PHE A 84 -12.63 12.38 -0.50
N ASP A 85 -12.87 12.52 -1.81
CA ASP A 85 -13.57 11.55 -2.66
C ASP A 85 -12.78 11.42 -3.96
N GLU A 86 -11.81 10.50 -3.96
CA GLU A 86 -10.83 10.38 -5.04
C GLU A 86 -10.12 9.02 -5.03
N GLU A 87 -9.26 8.78 -6.02
CA GLU A 87 -8.27 7.72 -5.99
C GLU A 87 -6.97 8.26 -5.38
N ALA A 88 -6.45 7.60 -4.35
CA ALA A 88 -5.22 8.04 -3.70
C ALA A 88 -4.38 6.87 -3.16
N VAL A 89 -3.09 7.12 -3.01
CA VAL A 89 -2.16 6.32 -2.21
C VAL A 89 -1.78 7.10 -0.97
N ILE A 90 -1.87 6.46 0.19
CA ILE A 90 -1.67 7.09 1.49
C ILE A 90 -0.43 6.50 2.15
N THR A 91 0.36 7.34 2.81
CA THR A 91 1.45 6.92 3.70
C THR A 91 1.49 7.75 4.97
N VAL A 92 2.05 7.17 6.01
CA VAL A 92 2.19 7.80 7.33
C VAL A 92 3.39 8.73 7.33
N GLY A 93 3.20 9.95 7.83
CA GLY A 93 4.23 10.99 7.88
C GLY A 93 5.15 10.93 9.10
N ASP A 94 4.66 10.40 10.24
CA ASP A 94 5.44 10.26 11.47
C ASP A 94 4.99 9.07 12.33
N GLY A 95 5.76 8.71 13.34
CA GLY A 95 5.46 7.63 14.27
C GLY A 95 5.92 6.25 13.79
N VAL A 96 5.43 5.20 14.46
CA VAL A 96 5.91 3.80 14.29
C VAL A 96 5.72 3.27 12.85
N GLY A 97 4.72 3.78 12.13
CA GLY A 97 4.41 3.39 10.76
C GLY A 97 5.19 4.13 9.67
N THR A 98 6.07 5.04 10.04
CA THR A 98 6.77 5.93 9.10
C THR A 98 7.52 5.17 8.02
N GLY A 99 7.17 5.44 6.77
CA GLY A 99 7.75 4.79 5.59
C GLY A 99 7.43 3.31 5.40
N LYS A 100 6.52 2.73 6.21
CA LYS A 100 6.18 1.30 6.17
C LYS A 100 4.68 1.04 6.01
N VAL A 101 3.83 2.00 6.32
CA VAL A 101 2.37 1.89 6.19
C VAL A 101 1.92 2.58 4.92
N PHE A 102 1.25 1.84 4.07
CA PHE A 102 0.71 2.30 2.80
C PHE A 102 -0.70 1.79 2.62
N HIS A 103 -1.60 2.66 2.13
CA HIS A 103 -2.95 2.28 1.76
C HIS A 103 -3.25 2.76 0.35
N TYR A 104 -3.99 1.95 -0.39
CA TYR A 104 -4.64 2.36 -1.63
C TYR A 104 -6.11 2.56 -1.35
N VAL A 105 -6.66 3.69 -1.75
CA VAL A 105 -8.06 4.07 -1.56
C VAL A 105 -8.66 4.58 -2.85
N LYS A 106 -9.94 4.29 -3.05
CA LYS A 106 -10.76 4.87 -4.11
C LYS A 106 -12.15 5.15 -3.54
N GLY A 107 -12.59 6.40 -3.65
CA GLY A 107 -13.85 6.89 -3.09
C GLY A 107 -13.66 7.76 -1.84
N LYS A 108 -14.68 7.78 -0.98
CA LYS A 108 -14.79 8.69 0.17
C LYS A 108 -13.97 8.21 1.37
N TYR A 109 -13.14 9.09 1.92
CA TYR A 109 -12.34 8.81 3.10
C TYR A 109 -11.97 10.07 3.89
N ASN A 110 -11.60 9.89 5.14
CA ASN A 110 -10.98 10.90 5.98
C ASN A 110 -9.48 10.60 6.16
N LEU A 111 -8.67 11.61 6.38
CA LEU A 111 -7.22 11.50 6.48
C LEU A 111 -6.67 12.40 7.57
N HIS A 112 -5.88 11.82 8.46
CA HIS A 112 -5.19 12.54 9.53
C HIS A 112 -4.15 13.52 8.95
N GLN A 113 -4.03 14.72 9.58
CA GLN A 113 -3.14 15.80 9.13
C GLN A 113 -1.65 15.41 9.02
N ARG A 114 -1.21 14.34 9.68
CA ARG A 114 0.16 13.84 9.61
C ARG A 114 0.33 12.61 8.69
N CYS A 115 -0.64 12.37 7.83
CA CYS A 115 -0.54 11.40 6.76
C CYS A 115 -0.50 12.11 5.43
N TYR A 116 0.28 11.58 4.50
CA TYR A 116 0.36 12.09 3.13
C TYR A 116 -0.56 11.29 2.22
N ARG A 117 -1.15 11.97 1.23
CA ARG A 117 -1.86 11.37 0.11
C ARG A 117 -1.19 11.77 -1.19
N MET A 118 -1.04 10.82 -2.10
CA MET A 118 -0.66 10.99 -3.49
C MET A 118 -1.91 10.72 -4.33
N TYR A 119 -2.32 11.66 -5.14
CA TYR A 119 -3.60 11.67 -5.86
C TYR A 119 -3.46 12.40 -7.20
N ASP A 120 -4.51 12.45 -8.01
CA ASP A 120 -4.47 13.11 -9.32
C ASP A 120 -3.36 12.54 -10.19
N PHE A 121 -3.43 11.22 -10.41
CA PHE A 121 -2.40 10.47 -11.14
C PHE A 121 -2.40 10.83 -12.63
N ARG A 122 -1.22 11.11 -13.18
CA ARG A 122 -0.94 11.44 -14.58
C ARG A 122 0.09 10.47 -15.13
N ASP A 123 -0.16 9.91 -16.31
CA ASP A 123 0.70 8.91 -16.97
C ASP A 123 0.94 7.61 -16.16
N VAL A 124 0.42 7.53 -14.93
CA VAL A 124 0.49 6.34 -14.08
C VAL A 124 -0.88 5.97 -13.55
N THR A 125 -1.14 4.68 -13.40
CA THR A 125 -2.33 4.22 -12.69
C THR A 125 -2.07 4.24 -11.18
N GLY A 126 -3.08 4.59 -10.36
CA GLY A 126 -2.91 4.63 -8.91
C GLY A 126 -2.50 3.28 -8.31
N LYS A 127 -2.97 2.16 -8.87
CA LYS A 127 -2.55 0.82 -8.43
C LYS A 127 -1.09 0.51 -8.74
N TYR A 128 -0.61 0.80 -9.95
CA TYR A 128 0.81 0.64 -10.28
C TYR A 128 1.67 1.50 -9.35
N PHE A 129 1.29 2.78 -9.20
CA PHE A 129 1.96 3.70 -8.30
C PHE A 129 2.02 3.16 -6.87
N TYR A 130 0.92 2.64 -6.33
CA TYR A 130 0.86 2.04 -5.00
C TYR A 130 1.90 0.93 -4.81
N TYR A 131 1.97 -0.01 -5.74
CA TYR A 131 2.92 -1.12 -5.65
C TYR A 131 4.37 -0.66 -5.77
N PHE A 132 4.66 0.23 -6.73
CA PHE A 132 6.01 0.76 -6.89
C PHE A 132 6.45 1.57 -5.67
N PHE A 133 5.60 2.48 -5.22
CA PHE A 133 5.87 3.37 -4.10
C PHE A 133 6.07 2.59 -2.80
N SER A 134 5.16 1.69 -2.45
CA SER A 134 5.25 0.88 -1.24
C SER A 134 6.49 -0.02 -1.19
N THR A 135 6.96 -0.49 -2.35
CA THR A 135 8.18 -1.31 -2.44
C THR A 135 9.46 -0.51 -2.23
N ASN A 136 9.51 0.72 -2.73
CA ASN A 136 10.77 1.48 -2.83
C ASN A 136 10.90 2.60 -1.79
N PHE A 137 9.79 3.12 -1.25
CA PHE A 137 9.80 4.33 -0.45
C PHE A 137 10.57 4.20 0.87
N TYR A 138 10.43 3.07 1.58
CA TYR A 138 11.15 2.89 2.85
C TYR A 138 12.68 2.99 2.68
N ARG A 139 13.22 2.38 1.62
CA ARG A 139 14.66 2.44 1.31
C ARG A 139 15.10 3.87 1.04
N ARG A 140 14.29 4.66 0.32
CA ARG A 140 14.56 6.08 0.07
C ARG A 140 14.57 6.88 1.36
N VAL A 141 13.53 6.75 2.18
CA VAL A 141 13.44 7.49 3.45
C VAL A 141 14.62 7.15 4.36
N LYS A 142 14.98 5.86 4.44
CA LYS A 142 16.15 5.40 5.20
C LYS A 142 17.46 6.01 4.70
N SER A 143 17.65 6.11 3.38
CA SER A 143 18.89 6.72 2.81
C SER A 143 18.99 8.22 3.06
N MET A 144 17.87 8.92 3.27
CA MET A 144 17.82 10.36 3.55
C MET A 144 17.84 10.68 5.06
N SER A 145 17.73 9.68 5.91
CA SER A 145 17.77 9.85 7.37
C SER A 145 19.18 9.69 7.89
N ALA A 146 19.71 10.71 8.57
CA ALA A 146 21.03 10.67 9.20
C ALA A 146 21.09 9.74 10.44
N LYS A 147 19.93 9.25 10.89
CA LYS A 147 19.77 8.37 12.06
C LYS A 147 19.40 6.95 11.63
N THR A 148 19.63 6.00 12.53
CA THR A 148 19.22 4.60 12.35
C THR A 148 17.70 4.42 12.35
N SER A 149 16.95 5.36 12.95
CA SER A 149 15.48 5.40 12.93
C SER A 149 14.96 6.51 12.03
N VAL A 150 13.85 6.23 11.32
CA VAL A 150 13.12 7.22 10.53
C VAL A 150 12.03 7.81 11.43
N ASP A 151 12.25 9.03 11.90
CA ASP A 151 11.32 9.68 12.83
C ASP A 151 10.16 10.39 12.10
N SER A 152 10.41 10.90 10.88
CA SER A 152 9.39 11.59 10.09
C SER A 152 9.70 11.57 8.59
N VAL A 153 8.66 11.63 7.79
CA VAL A 153 8.69 11.84 6.33
C VAL A 153 8.46 13.32 6.05
N ARG A 154 9.29 13.92 5.22
CA ARG A 154 9.07 15.25 4.65
C ARG A 154 8.48 15.13 3.25
N MET A 155 7.71 16.12 2.83
CA MET A 155 7.06 16.13 1.52
C MET A 155 8.06 15.94 0.38
N GLU A 156 9.24 16.56 0.45
CA GLU A 156 10.29 16.41 -0.57
C GLU A 156 10.84 14.98 -0.70
N MET A 157 10.76 14.17 0.37
CA MET A 157 11.15 12.75 0.30
C MET A 157 10.19 11.97 -0.61
N ILE A 158 8.93 12.41 -0.70
CA ILE A 158 7.92 11.85 -1.58
C ILE A 158 8.04 12.48 -2.97
N THR A 159 7.91 13.80 -3.09
CA THR A 159 7.81 14.50 -4.38
C THR A 159 9.04 14.30 -5.26
N LYS A 160 10.24 14.28 -4.67
CA LYS A 160 11.52 14.07 -5.38
C LYS A 160 11.94 12.60 -5.46
N MET A 161 11.09 11.66 -5.09
CA MET A 161 11.36 10.25 -5.31
C MET A 161 11.29 9.93 -6.80
N LYS A 162 12.27 9.17 -7.29
CA LYS A 162 12.26 8.66 -8.65
C LYS A 162 11.28 7.49 -8.78
N ILE A 163 10.49 7.50 -9.82
CA ILE A 163 9.60 6.43 -10.22
C ILE A 163 9.89 6.04 -11.66
N LEU A 164 9.95 4.74 -11.91
CA LEU A 164 10.05 4.19 -13.26
C LEU A 164 8.63 3.98 -13.80
N VAL A 165 8.34 4.50 -14.97
CA VAL A 165 7.00 4.57 -15.55
C VAL A 165 6.95 3.76 -16.84
N PRO A 166 6.38 2.54 -16.82
CA PRO A 166 6.05 1.78 -18.04
C PRO A 166 4.94 2.46 -18.85
N CYS A 167 4.71 2.01 -20.07
CA CYS A 167 3.48 2.34 -20.78
C CYS A 167 2.24 1.82 -19.99
N LEU A 168 1.09 2.46 -20.17
CA LEU A 168 -0.13 2.13 -19.40
C LEU A 168 -0.57 0.67 -19.53
N ALA A 169 -0.31 0.03 -20.68
CA ALA A 169 -0.64 -1.39 -20.87
C ALA A 169 0.20 -2.31 -19.97
N GLU A 170 1.52 -2.06 -19.87
CA GLU A 170 2.40 -2.82 -18.99
C GLU A 170 2.11 -2.54 -17.51
N GLN A 171 1.82 -1.27 -17.14
CA GLN A 171 1.39 -0.92 -15.78
C GLN A 171 0.16 -1.73 -15.33
N ARG A 172 -0.84 -1.89 -16.21
CA ARG A 172 -2.04 -2.69 -15.91
C ARG A 172 -1.68 -4.15 -15.68
N LYS A 173 -0.87 -4.77 -16.55
CA LYS A 173 -0.43 -6.17 -16.36
C LYS A 173 0.33 -6.35 -15.05
N ILE A 174 1.20 -5.42 -14.67
CA ILE A 174 1.91 -5.43 -13.38
C ILE A 174 0.91 -5.32 -12.23
N ALA A 175 0.01 -4.34 -12.27
CA ALA A 175 -0.96 -4.09 -11.21
C ALA A 175 -1.94 -5.28 -11.04
N ASP A 176 -2.40 -5.89 -12.12
CA ASP A 176 -3.31 -7.04 -12.10
C ASP A 176 -2.62 -8.28 -11.53
N CYS A 177 -1.38 -8.56 -11.93
CA CYS A 177 -0.59 -9.65 -11.37
C CYS A 177 -0.41 -9.50 -9.86
N LEU A 178 -0.02 -8.30 -9.38
CA LEU A 178 0.20 -8.06 -7.97
C LEU A 178 -1.12 -8.03 -7.17
N SER A 179 -2.20 -7.52 -7.76
CA SER A 179 -3.53 -7.56 -7.15
C SER A 179 -4.04 -8.99 -6.97
N SER A 180 -3.83 -9.86 -7.96
CA SER A 180 -4.19 -11.28 -7.85
C SER A 180 -3.43 -11.99 -6.73
N LEU A 181 -2.16 -11.63 -6.51
CA LEU A 181 -1.40 -12.14 -5.36
C LEU A 181 -1.96 -11.62 -4.03
N ASP A 182 -2.38 -10.34 -3.97
CA ASP A 182 -3.03 -9.79 -2.78
C ASP A 182 -4.34 -10.53 -2.46
N GLU A 183 -5.17 -10.80 -3.47
CA GLU A 183 -6.41 -11.56 -3.29
C GLU A 183 -6.17 -12.96 -2.71
N VAL A 184 -5.12 -13.65 -3.20
CA VAL A 184 -4.72 -14.95 -2.65
C VAL A 184 -4.29 -14.81 -1.19
N ILE A 185 -3.44 -13.83 -0.86
CA ILE A 185 -2.95 -13.59 0.49
C ILE A 185 -4.12 -13.30 1.45
N GLU A 186 -5.03 -12.40 1.07
CA GLU A 186 -6.19 -12.05 1.89
C GLU A 186 -7.13 -13.26 2.10
N LYS A 187 -7.30 -14.09 1.10
CA LYS A 187 -8.07 -15.35 1.22
C LYS A 187 -7.43 -16.33 2.19
N GLN A 188 -6.08 -16.46 2.16
CA GLN A 188 -5.37 -17.31 3.11
C GLN A 188 -5.41 -16.76 4.54
N LYS A 189 -5.34 -15.43 4.72
CA LYS A 189 -5.52 -14.76 6.02
C LYS A 189 -6.93 -14.96 6.59
N ALA A 190 -7.96 -14.80 5.76
CA ALA A 190 -9.33 -15.04 6.16
C ALA A 190 -9.54 -16.50 6.61
N THR A 191 -8.96 -17.47 5.90
CA THR A 191 -8.97 -18.88 6.29
C THR A 191 -8.27 -19.09 7.64
N LEU A 192 -7.12 -18.46 7.85
CA LEU A 192 -6.39 -18.55 9.13
C LEU A 192 -7.24 -18.01 10.29
N ALA A 193 -7.83 -16.82 10.11
CA ALA A 193 -8.69 -16.20 11.11
C ALA A 193 -9.89 -17.11 11.47
N ALA A 194 -10.54 -17.72 10.47
CA ALA A 194 -11.65 -18.66 10.70
C ALA A 194 -11.20 -19.89 11.50
N TRP A 195 -10.01 -20.44 11.24
CA TRP A 195 -9.45 -21.55 12.02
C TRP A 195 -9.12 -21.16 13.48
N GLU A 196 -8.63 -19.94 13.69
CA GLU A 196 -8.31 -19.42 15.03
C GLU A 196 -9.60 -19.22 15.85
N GLU A 197 -10.66 -18.67 15.26
CA GLU A 197 -11.97 -18.53 15.90
C GLU A 197 -12.61 -19.87 16.20
N LEU A 198 -12.56 -20.84 15.27
CA LEU A 198 -13.07 -22.19 15.50
C LEU A 198 -12.34 -22.86 16.68
N LYS A 199 -11.00 -22.76 16.73
CA LYS A 199 -10.20 -23.29 17.84
C LYS A 199 -10.63 -22.67 19.17
N LYS A 200 -10.81 -21.34 19.21
CA LYS A 200 -11.25 -20.62 20.40
C LYS A 200 -12.64 -21.12 20.87
N GLY A 201 -13.59 -21.26 19.97
CA GLY A 201 -14.94 -21.77 20.28
C GLY A 201 -14.92 -23.20 20.84
N LEU A 202 -14.14 -24.11 20.22
CA LEU A 202 -14.00 -25.49 20.69
C LEU A 202 -13.37 -25.55 22.08
N LEU A 203 -12.33 -24.76 22.35
CA LEU A 203 -11.71 -24.71 23.69
C LEU A 203 -12.69 -24.21 24.75
N GLN A 204 -13.51 -23.20 24.44
CA GLN A 204 -14.53 -22.71 25.36
C GLN A 204 -15.56 -23.79 25.71
N GLN A 205 -15.96 -24.66 24.76
CA GLN A 205 -16.90 -25.74 24.99
C GLN A 205 -16.31 -26.90 25.82
N MET A 206 -14.98 -27.07 25.84
CA MET A 206 -14.32 -28.14 26.60
C MET A 206 -14.16 -27.82 28.09
N PHE A 207 -14.29 -26.57 28.49
CA PHE A 207 -14.07 -26.09 29.85
C PHE A 207 -15.35 -25.55 30.52
N VAL A 208 -16.50 -25.81 29.93
CA VAL A 208 -17.84 -25.62 30.52
C VAL A 208 -18.40 -26.98 30.88
#